data_bd4d17ed5dae659625c9e3f7c0d70dec
#
_entry.id   bd4d17ed5dae659625c9e3f7c0d70dec
#
_cell.length_a   1.000
_cell.length_b   1.000
_cell.length_c   1.000
_cell.angle_alpha   90.00
_cell.angle_beta   90.00
_cell.angle_gamma   90.00
#
_symmetry.space_group_name_H-M   'P 1'
#
loop_
_entity.id
_entity.type
_entity.pdbx_description
1 polymer ?
#
loop_
_entity_poly.entity_id
_entity_poly.type
_entity_poly.pdbx_seq_one_letter_code
_entity_poly.pdbx_strand_id
1 'polypeptide(L)'
;SDGMGIDAIFDKLPNLKRKAGLVLIPTTCGTGSEVTQLASINRTRLGTKVGMGCPDMYADTSVLIPELLYGLPNYVFATSSIDALVHAVESVLSPNATPYTKLFGYQAIEMIIKGYQEVEKGGVEARNRIMGDFCIASNYAGISFGTAGCAAVHALSYQLGGKYHVPHGESNYAMFTGVLKN
;
A
#
# COMPACT_ATOMS: atom_id res chain seq x y z
N SER A 1 -20.33 9.40 11.21
CA SER A 1 -21.30 8.50 10.55
C SER A 1 -22.55 8.50 11.42
N ASP A 2 -23.53 9.27 11.08
CA ASP A 2 -24.78 9.46 11.85
C ASP A 2 -25.62 8.17 11.92
N GLY A 3 -25.05 7.07 12.41
CA GLY A 3 -25.69 5.74 12.50
C GLY A 3 -25.86 4.99 11.19
N MET A 4 -25.26 5.47 10.08
CA MET A 4 -25.30 4.75 8.82
C MET A 4 -24.43 3.49 8.86
N GLY A 5 -24.99 2.37 8.42
CA GLY A 5 -24.21 1.15 8.19
C GLY A 5 -23.19 1.29 7.06
N ILE A 6 -22.19 0.42 7.02
CA ILE A 6 -21.10 0.48 6.04
C ILE A 6 -21.60 0.43 4.59
N ASP A 7 -22.64 -0.33 4.29
CA ASP A 7 -23.21 -0.41 2.95
C ASP A 7 -23.78 0.94 2.48
N ALA A 8 -24.46 1.66 3.36
CA ALA A 8 -24.98 3.00 3.05
C ALA A 8 -23.85 4.06 2.89
N ILE A 9 -22.69 3.83 3.51
CA ILE A 9 -21.51 4.64 3.28
C ILE A 9 -20.97 4.43 1.87
N PHE A 10 -20.89 3.18 1.40
CA PHE A 10 -20.48 2.87 0.03
C PHE A 10 -21.34 3.56 -1.01
N ASP A 11 -22.65 3.56 -0.84
CA ASP A 11 -23.58 4.17 -1.78
C ASP A 11 -23.47 5.70 -1.83
N LYS A 12 -22.92 6.32 -0.77
CA LYS A 12 -22.77 7.78 -0.65
C LYS A 12 -21.33 8.28 -0.82
N LEU A 13 -20.38 7.42 -1.16
CA LEU A 13 -18.95 7.74 -1.22
C LEU A 13 -18.61 9.06 -1.90
N PRO A 14 -19.14 9.37 -3.12
CA PRO A 14 -18.78 10.61 -3.81
C PRO A 14 -19.18 11.90 -3.06
N ASN A 15 -20.15 11.78 -2.15
CA ASN A 15 -20.74 12.91 -1.41
C ASN A 15 -20.38 12.91 0.08
N LEU A 16 -19.51 12.02 0.53
CA LEU A 16 -19.06 12.01 1.91
C LEU A 16 -18.20 13.25 2.19
N LYS A 17 -18.41 13.83 3.38
CA LYS A 17 -17.63 14.95 3.87
C LYS A 17 -17.07 14.61 5.25
N ARG A 18 -15.77 14.76 5.40
CA ARG A 18 -15.09 14.60 6.67
C ARG A 18 -15.36 15.81 7.56
N LYS A 19 -15.63 15.55 8.85
CA LYS A 19 -15.95 16.60 9.85
C LYS A 19 -14.80 16.89 10.81
N ALA A 20 -13.72 16.09 10.77
CA ALA A 20 -12.58 16.23 11.68
C ALA A 20 -11.25 16.17 10.92
N GLY A 21 -10.21 16.77 11.48
CA GLY A 21 -8.85 16.61 10.99
C GLY A 21 -8.42 15.14 11.04
N LEU A 22 -7.58 14.71 10.09
CA LEU A 22 -7.07 13.35 9.99
C LEU A 22 -5.55 13.36 9.91
N VAL A 23 -4.91 12.75 10.89
CA VAL A 23 -3.48 12.49 10.90
C VAL A 23 -3.29 10.98 10.81
N LEU A 24 -2.49 10.50 9.86
CA LEU A 24 -2.20 9.08 9.68
C LEU A 24 -0.72 8.79 9.96
N ILE A 25 -0.49 7.77 10.77
CA ILE A 25 0.83 7.29 11.16
C ILE A 25 0.87 5.80 10.78
N PRO A 26 1.58 5.42 9.70
CA PRO A 26 1.67 4.01 9.30
C PRO A 26 2.48 3.19 10.31
N THR A 27 2.04 1.96 10.53
CA THR A 27 2.70 0.96 11.38
C THR A 27 3.27 -0.21 10.59
N THR A 28 3.24 -0.10 9.25
CA THR A 28 3.89 -1.01 8.29
C THR A 28 4.51 -0.19 7.16
N CYS A 29 5.44 -0.76 6.44
CA CYS A 29 6.08 -0.13 5.28
C CYS A 29 5.58 -0.72 3.96
N GLY A 30 4.27 -0.69 3.71
CA GLY A 30 3.69 -1.39 2.58
C GLY A 30 2.60 -0.62 1.84
N THR A 31 1.55 -0.27 2.55
CA THR A 31 0.31 0.17 1.92
C THR A 31 0.33 1.59 1.38
N GLY A 32 1.20 2.47 1.89
CA GLY A 32 1.16 3.90 1.56
C GLY A 32 -0.20 4.56 1.80
N SER A 33 -1.05 3.96 2.66
CA SER A 33 -2.42 4.41 2.87
C SER A 33 -2.51 5.80 3.49
N GLU A 34 -1.45 6.25 4.16
CA GLU A 34 -1.35 7.56 4.78
C GLU A 34 -1.27 8.72 3.78
N VAL A 35 -1.01 8.41 2.51
CA VAL A 35 -0.95 9.40 1.40
C VAL A 35 -1.91 9.08 0.26
N THR A 36 -2.90 8.23 0.50
CA THR A 36 -3.91 7.87 -0.50
C THR A 36 -5.31 8.17 -0.01
N GLN A 37 -6.25 8.26 -0.93
CA GLN A 37 -7.69 8.36 -0.64
C GLN A 37 -8.38 7.00 -0.61
N LEU A 38 -7.61 5.89 -0.60
CA LEU A 38 -8.11 4.55 -0.84
C LEU A 38 -8.15 3.74 0.46
N ALA A 39 -9.23 2.98 0.64
CA ALA A 39 -9.33 1.94 1.65
C ALA A 39 -9.85 0.65 1.02
N SER A 40 -9.20 -0.47 1.34
CA SER A 40 -9.66 -1.80 0.93
C SER A 40 -10.44 -2.43 2.07
N ILE A 41 -11.72 -2.71 1.85
CA ILE A 41 -12.65 -3.21 2.87
C ILE A 41 -13.17 -4.58 2.45
N ASN A 42 -13.13 -5.52 3.40
CA ASN A 42 -13.75 -6.83 3.20
C ASN A 42 -15.27 -6.71 3.41
N ARG A 43 -16.04 -6.80 2.33
CA ARG A 43 -17.51 -6.87 2.38
C ARG A 43 -17.92 -8.32 2.59
N THR A 44 -17.95 -8.75 3.85
CA THR A 44 -18.24 -10.13 4.24
C THR A 44 -19.55 -10.65 3.69
N ARG A 45 -20.59 -9.79 3.58
CA ARG A 45 -21.89 -10.15 2.96
C ARG A 45 -21.77 -10.53 1.49
N LEU A 46 -20.78 -10.00 0.77
CA LEU A 46 -20.54 -10.27 -0.66
C LEU A 46 -19.39 -11.26 -0.88
N GLY A 47 -18.71 -11.69 0.20
CA GLY A 47 -17.55 -12.59 0.12
C GLY A 47 -16.38 -12.01 -0.70
N THR A 48 -16.26 -10.68 -0.78
CA THR A 48 -15.23 -10.03 -1.60
C THR A 48 -14.63 -8.80 -0.93
N LYS A 49 -13.42 -8.44 -1.35
CA LYS A 49 -12.81 -7.15 -1.03
C LYS A 49 -13.25 -6.09 -2.04
N VAL A 50 -13.54 -4.91 -1.54
CA VAL A 50 -13.94 -3.75 -2.35
C VAL A 50 -13.07 -2.57 -1.98
N GLY A 51 -12.46 -1.95 -2.98
CA GLY A 51 -11.81 -0.65 -2.83
C GLY A 51 -12.86 0.45 -2.69
N MET A 52 -12.67 1.33 -1.74
CA MET A 52 -13.43 2.56 -1.62
C MET A 52 -12.50 3.75 -1.58
N GLY A 53 -12.92 4.88 -2.15
CA GLY A 53 -12.09 6.08 -2.12
C GLY A 53 -12.90 7.33 -2.45
N CYS A 54 -12.58 8.41 -1.75
CA CYS A 54 -13.05 9.74 -2.09
C CYS A 54 -12.03 10.78 -1.60
N PRO A 55 -12.02 11.99 -2.17
CA PRO A 55 -11.04 13.03 -1.80
C PRO A 55 -10.98 13.35 -0.30
N ASP A 56 -12.12 13.26 0.39
CA ASP A 56 -12.19 13.52 1.83
C ASP A 56 -11.53 12.43 2.70
N MET A 57 -11.06 11.33 2.09
CA MET A 57 -10.28 10.28 2.77
C MET A 57 -8.77 10.56 2.79
N TYR A 58 -8.27 11.52 2.02
CA TYR A 58 -6.89 11.96 2.18
C TYR A 58 -6.65 12.49 3.59
N ALA A 59 -5.52 12.11 4.19
CA ALA A 59 -5.09 12.70 5.45
C ALA A 59 -4.69 14.17 5.25
N ASP A 60 -4.90 14.99 6.29
CA ASP A 60 -4.35 16.35 6.32
C ASP A 60 -2.84 16.31 6.57
N THR A 61 -2.38 15.27 7.27
CA THR A 61 -0.96 15.08 7.62
C THR A 61 -0.64 13.59 7.66
N SER A 62 0.44 13.22 6.99
CA SER A 62 1.09 11.91 7.12
C SER A 62 2.35 12.07 7.97
N VAL A 63 2.53 11.21 8.97
CA VAL A 63 3.71 11.25 9.85
C VAL A 63 4.38 9.88 9.83
N LEU A 64 5.65 9.84 9.41
CA LEU A 64 6.44 8.62 9.38
C LEU A 64 7.28 8.52 10.66
N ILE A 65 7.08 7.46 11.44
CA ILE A 65 7.81 7.18 12.68
C ILE A 65 8.43 5.78 12.56
N PRO A 66 9.66 5.66 12.04
CA PRO A 66 10.30 4.37 11.80
C PRO A 66 10.43 3.49 13.03
N GLU A 67 10.55 4.10 14.20
CA GLU A 67 10.67 3.41 15.49
C GLU A 67 9.47 2.52 15.81
N LEU A 68 8.29 2.86 15.33
CA LEU A 68 7.09 2.04 15.50
C LEU A 68 7.19 0.70 14.74
N LEU A 69 8.09 0.61 13.76
CA LEU A 69 8.24 -0.55 12.90
C LEU A 69 9.41 -1.47 13.31
N TYR A 70 10.27 -1.06 14.25
CA TYR A 70 11.43 -1.87 14.67
C TYR A 70 11.05 -3.26 15.21
N GLY A 71 9.87 -3.35 15.84
CA GLY A 71 9.32 -4.60 16.36
C GLY A 71 8.56 -5.47 15.35
N LEU A 72 8.47 -5.09 14.06
CA LEU A 72 7.76 -5.89 13.07
C LEU A 72 8.36 -7.30 12.95
N PRO A 73 7.53 -8.36 13.00
CA PRO A 73 7.96 -9.70 12.61
C PRO A 73 8.54 -9.69 11.19
N ASN A 74 9.57 -10.50 10.94
CA ASN A 74 10.19 -10.56 9.60
C ASN A 74 9.20 -10.87 8.48
N TYR A 75 8.23 -11.73 8.73
CA TYR A 75 7.17 -12.03 7.78
C TYR A 75 6.32 -10.81 7.43
N VAL A 76 5.91 -10.02 8.44
CA VAL A 76 5.10 -8.81 8.23
C VAL A 76 5.91 -7.73 7.52
N PHE A 77 7.18 -7.56 7.89
CA PHE A 77 8.09 -6.67 7.19
C PHE A 77 8.22 -7.06 5.71
N ALA A 78 8.53 -8.33 5.43
CA ALA A 78 8.73 -8.80 4.07
C ALA A 78 7.46 -8.65 3.22
N THR A 79 6.31 -9.12 3.72
CA THR A 79 5.05 -9.05 2.95
C THR A 79 4.60 -7.61 2.73
N SER A 80 4.79 -6.71 3.70
CA SER A 80 4.43 -5.30 3.52
C SER A 80 5.37 -4.56 2.59
N SER A 81 6.69 -4.70 2.73
CA SER A 81 7.64 -3.98 1.88
C SER A 81 7.66 -4.49 0.43
N ILE A 82 7.36 -5.77 0.20
CA ILE A 82 7.13 -6.29 -1.15
C ILE A 82 5.82 -5.73 -1.74
N ASP A 83 4.78 -5.54 -0.93
CA ASP A 83 3.55 -4.88 -1.37
C ASP A 83 3.84 -3.45 -1.87
N ALA A 84 4.66 -2.67 -1.12
CA ALA A 84 5.13 -1.36 -1.58
C ALA A 84 5.91 -1.44 -2.92
N LEU A 85 6.76 -2.46 -3.09
CA LEU A 85 7.47 -2.67 -4.36
C LEU A 85 6.49 -2.93 -5.51
N VAL A 86 5.49 -3.77 -5.29
CA VAL A 86 4.45 -4.06 -6.30
C VAL A 86 3.66 -2.80 -6.64
N HIS A 87 3.24 -2.01 -5.64
CA HIS A 87 2.59 -0.72 -5.85
C HIS A 87 3.44 0.20 -6.74
N ALA A 88 4.72 0.34 -6.43
CA ALA A 88 5.63 1.19 -7.18
C ALA A 88 5.80 0.70 -8.64
N VAL A 89 6.04 -0.60 -8.85
CA VAL A 89 6.23 -1.18 -10.19
C VAL A 89 4.95 -1.05 -11.03
N GLU A 90 3.80 -1.44 -10.49
CA GLU A 90 2.54 -1.33 -11.24
C GLU A 90 2.18 0.11 -11.57
N SER A 91 2.44 1.04 -10.65
CA SER A 91 2.14 2.45 -10.88
C SER A 91 3.01 3.09 -11.97
N VAL A 92 4.30 2.73 -12.08
CA VAL A 92 5.17 3.26 -13.15
C VAL A 92 4.86 2.67 -14.51
N LEU A 93 4.31 1.45 -14.54
CA LEU A 93 3.87 0.75 -15.76
C LEU A 93 2.43 1.11 -16.16
N SER A 94 1.68 1.76 -15.27
CA SER A 94 0.28 2.12 -15.51
C SER A 94 0.14 3.03 -16.73
N PRO A 95 -0.92 2.87 -17.55
CA PRO A 95 -1.24 3.83 -18.60
C PRO A 95 -1.58 5.22 -18.07
N ASN A 96 -1.94 5.34 -16.80
CA ASN A 96 -2.22 6.61 -16.12
C ASN A 96 -0.97 7.24 -15.49
N ALA A 97 0.21 6.62 -15.65
CA ALA A 97 1.45 7.12 -15.07
C ALA A 97 1.85 8.45 -15.71
N THR A 98 2.18 9.42 -14.87
CA THR A 98 2.69 10.73 -15.26
C THR A 98 4.19 10.84 -14.95
N PRO A 99 4.92 11.83 -15.48
CA PRO A 99 6.30 12.07 -15.07
C PRO A 99 6.47 12.23 -13.55
N TYR A 100 5.50 12.85 -12.88
CA TYR A 100 5.51 13.02 -11.43
C TYR A 100 5.34 11.70 -10.68
N THR A 101 4.34 10.90 -11.05
CA THR A 101 4.13 9.59 -10.39
C THR A 101 5.32 8.67 -10.65
N LYS A 102 5.88 8.65 -11.84
CA LYS A 102 7.08 7.88 -12.17
C LYS A 102 8.29 8.27 -11.34
N LEU A 103 8.48 9.56 -11.05
CA LEU A 103 9.57 10.02 -10.19
C LEU A 103 9.53 9.33 -8.82
N PHE A 104 8.38 9.34 -8.16
CA PHE A 104 8.19 8.68 -6.87
C PHE A 104 8.26 7.15 -6.98
N GLY A 105 7.62 6.57 -8.00
CA GLY A 105 7.61 5.13 -8.20
C GLY A 105 9.00 4.55 -8.43
N TYR A 106 9.82 5.14 -9.30
CA TYR A 106 11.20 4.69 -9.53
C TYR A 106 12.08 4.85 -8.30
N GLN A 107 11.92 5.97 -7.57
CA GLN A 107 12.66 6.18 -6.33
C GLN A 107 12.29 5.13 -5.27
N ALA A 108 11.00 4.79 -5.13
CA ALA A 108 10.54 3.75 -4.23
C ALA A 108 11.14 2.37 -4.59
N ILE A 109 11.12 2.00 -5.88
CA ILE A 109 11.72 0.75 -6.36
C ILE A 109 13.21 0.68 -5.99
N GLU A 110 13.95 1.73 -6.30
CA GLU A 110 15.39 1.80 -6.01
C GLU A 110 15.69 1.65 -4.52
N MET A 111 14.97 2.39 -3.67
CA MET A 111 15.14 2.35 -2.22
C MET A 111 14.82 0.96 -1.64
N ILE A 112 13.73 0.32 -2.06
CA ILE A 112 13.36 -1.00 -1.58
C ILE A 112 14.40 -2.04 -1.99
N ILE A 113 14.84 -2.05 -3.25
CA ILE A 113 15.84 -3.01 -3.72
C ILE A 113 17.17 -2.83 -3.00
N LYS A 114 17.67 -1.61 -2.87
CA LYS A 114 18.89 -1.32 -2.10
C LYS A 114 18.73 -1.72 -0.63
N GLY A 115 17.58 -1.43 -0.03
CA GLY A 115 17.27 -1.81 1.34
C GLY A 115 17.33 -3.32 1.54
N TYR A 116 16.77 -4.11 0.62
CA TYR A 116 16.86 -5.57 0.69
C TYR A 116 18.30 -6.10 0.57
N GLN A 117 19.13 -5.48 -0.28
CA GLN A 117 20.56 -5.84 -0.37
C GLN A 117 21.31 -5.58 0.94
N GLU A 118 20.96 -4.53 1.68
CA GLU A 118 21.53 -4.26 3.01
C GLU A 118 20.99 -5.24 4.07
N VAL A 119 19.70 -5.57 4.03
CA VAL A 119 19.09 -6.54 4.95
C VAL A 119 19.67 -7.94 4.72
N GLU A 120 19.94 -8.34 3.48
CA GLU A 120 20.59 -9.62 3.16
C GLU A 120 21.96 -9.75 3.82
N LYS A 121 22.75 -8.67 3.83
CA LYS A 121 24.10 -8.65 4.43
C LYS A 121 24.10 -8.57 5.95
N GLY A 122 23.19 -7.80 6.54
CA GLY A 122 23.23 -7.43 7.95
C GLY A 122 22.01 -7.85 8.79
N GLY A 123 21.07 -8.59 8.22
CA GLY A 123 19.91 -9.14 8.93
C GLY A 123 19.01 -8.07 9.57
N VAL A 124 18.45 -8.43 10.73
CA VAL A 124 17.47 -7.57 11.45
C VAL A 124 18.10 -6.25 11.92
N GLU A 125 19.36 -6.24 12.29
CA GLU A 125 20.05 -5.00 12.70
C GLU A 125 20.17 -4.01 11.55
N ALA A 126 20.56 -4.47 10.37
CA ALA A 126 20.59 -3.65 9.16
C ALA A 126 19.18 -3.15 8.80
N ARG A 127 18.18 -4.05 8.86
CA ARG A 127 16.77 -3.68 8.63
C ARG A 127 16.33 -2.52 9.52
N ASN A 128 16.57 -2.62 10.83
CA ASN A 128 16.13 -1.58 11.77
C ASN A 128 16.87 -0.25 11.53
N ARG A 129 18.16 -0.29 11.19
CA ARG A 129 18.96 0.90 10.89
C ARG A 129 18.42 1.69 9.68
N ILE A 130 17.90 0.98 8.66
CA ILE A 130 17.37 1.57 7.42
C ILE A 130 15.84 1.57 7.36
N MET A 131 15.15 1.35 8.48
CA MET A 131 13.70 1.31 8.50
C MET A 131 13.06 2.61 8.03
N GLY A 132 13.73 3.75 8.27
CA GLY A 132 13.31 5.04 7.73
C GLY A 132 13.23 5.06 6.20
N ASP A 133 14.18 4.43 5.52
CA ASP A 133 14.18 4.33 4.06
C ASP A 133 13.01 3.48 3.55
N PHE A 134 12.69 2.37 4.23
CA PHE A 134 11.51 1.58 3.90
C PHE A 134 10.19 2.33 4.13
N CYS A 135 10.10 3.14 5.19
CA CYS A 135 8.93 3.99 5.43
C CYS A 135 8.77 5.02 4.30
N ILE A 136 9.85 5.70 3.93
CA ILE A 136 9.85 6.69 2.84
C ILE A 136 9.51 6.01 1.50
N ALA A 137 10.10 4.86 1.21
CA ALA A 137 9.83 4.11 -0.02
C ALA A 137 8.36 3.68 -0.13
N SER A 138 7.77 3.19 0.97
CA SER A 138 6.34 2.87 1.03
C SER A 138 5.46 4.10 0.79
N ASN A 139 5.81 5.24 1.39
CA ASN A 139 5.13 6.51 1.19
C ASN A 139 5.22 6.97 -0.28
N TYR A 140 6.40 6.92 -0.89
CA TYR A 140 6.59 7.24 -2.31
C TYR A 140 5.80 6.31 -3.24
N ALA A 141 5.78 5.01 -2.95
CA ALA A 141 4.92 4.07 -3.66
C ALA A 141 3.44 4.47 -3.54
N GLY A 142 3.01 4.87 -2.33
CA GLY A 142 1.67 5.39 -2.05
C GLY A 142 1.30 6.62 -2.90
N ILE A 143 2.19 7.61 -2.97
CA ILE A 143 2.01 8.82 -3.81
C ILE A 143 1.90 8.43 -5.30
N SER A 144 2.74 7.50 -5.75
CA SER A 144 2.73 7.04 -7.14
C SER A 144 1.44 6.32 -7.49
N PHE A 145 1.09 5.24 -6.77
CA PHE A 145 -0.07 4.43 -7.12
C PHE A 145 -1.40 5.09 -6.77
N GLY A 146 -1.44 5.94 -5.76
CA GLY A 146 -2.64 6.69 -5.38
C GLY A 146 -3.21 7.55 -6.52
N THR A 147 -2.34 7.95 -7.45
CA THR A 147 -2.71 8.70 -8.68
C THR A 147 -2.73 7.81 -9.91
N ALA A 148 -1.69 7.00 -10.13
CA ALA A 148 -1.54 6.18 -11.33
C ALA A 148 -2.35 4.87 -11.29
N GLY A 149 -2.78 4.45 -10.09
CA GLY A 149 -3.47 3.17 -9.89
C GLY A 149 -2.52 1.97 -9.86
N CYS A 150 -3.11 0.81 -9.53
CA CYS A 150 -2.48 -0.52 -9.64
C CYS A 150 -2.99 -1.23 -10.89
N ALA A 151 -2.40 -2.39 -11.21
CA ALA A 151 -2.67 -3.12 -12.45
C ALA A 151 -2.98 -4.61 -12.19
N ALA A 152 -2.41 -5.49 -13.02
CA ALA A 152 -2.77 -6.90 -13.09
C ALA A 152 -2.40 -7.70 -11.82
N VAL A 153 -1.30 -7.37 -11.14
CA VAL A 153 -0.90 -8.08 -9.92
C VAL A 153 -1.98 -7.93 -8.85
N HIS A 154 -2.39 -6.70 -8.57
CA HIS A 154 -3.44 -6.44 -7.59
C HIS A 154 -4.80 -7.03 -8.00
N ALA A 155 -5.16 -6.92 -9.29
CA ALA A 155 -6.42 -7.47 -9.79
C ALA A 155 -6.50 -9.00 -9.61
N LEU A 156 -5.41 -9.72 -9.88
CA LEU A 156 -5.34 -11.17 -9.73
C LEU A 156 -5.22 -11.59 -8.26
N SER A 157 -4.46 -10.85 -7.45
CA SER A 157 -4.24 -11.17 -6.04
C SER A 157 -5.51 -11.08 -5.18
N TYR A 158 -6.47 -10.25 -5.56
CA TYR A 158 -7.75 -10.14 -4.85
C TYR A 158 -8.52 -11.46 -4.77
N GLN A 159 -8.38 -12.33 -5.79
CA GLN A 159 -8.99 -13.66 -5.77
C GLN A 159 -8.37 -14.55 -4.68
N LEU A 160 -7.05 -14.51 -4.50
CA LEU A 160 -6.36 -15.25 -3.44
C LEU A 160 -6.77 -14.75 -2.05
N GLY A 161 -6.77 -13.45 -1.84
CA GLY A 161 -7.17 -12.85 -0.57
C GLY A 161 -8.66 -13.03 -0.25
N GLY A 162 -9.54 -12.89 -1.24
CA GLY A 162 -10.99 -12.98 -1.06
C GLY A 162 -11.48 -14.42 -0.83
N LYS A 163 -10.98 -15.39 -1.59
CA LYS A 163 -11.45 -16.77 -1.56
C LYS A 163 -10.65 -17.65 -0.59
N TYR A 164 -9.34 -17.44 -0.50
CA TYR A 164 -8.44 -18.32 0.26
C TYR A 164 -7.86 -17.67 1.51
N HIS A 165 -8.23 -16.42 1.80
CA HIS A 165 -7.77 -15.65 2.95
C HIS A 165 -6.24 -15.50 3.03
N VAL A 166 -5.55 -15.56 1.89
CA VAL A 166 -4.11 -15.29 1.83
C VAL A 166 -3.86 -13.80 2.14
N PRO A 167 -2.89 -13.46 3.00
CA PRO A 167 -2.55 -12.06 3.29
C PRO A 167 -2.23 -11.27 2.02
N HIS A 168 -2.58 -9.98 2.01
CA HIS A 168 -2.54 -9.14 0.80
C HIS A 168 -1.15 -9.09 0.15
N GLY A 169 -0.12 -8.75 0.92
CA GLY A 169 1.24 -8.68 0.38
C GLY A 169 1.77 -10.03 -0.10
N GLU A 170 1.40 -11.13 0.54
CA GLU A 170 1.74 -12.49 0.10
C GLU A 170 1.02 -12.84 -1.21
N SER A 171 -0.25 -12.48 -1.33
CA SER A 171 -1.03 -12.65 -2.56
C SER A 171 -0.41 -11.88 -3.73
N ASN A 172 0.01 -10.63 -3.49
CA ASN A 172 0.68 -9.80 -4.48
C ASN A 172 2.03 -10.40 -4.89
N TYR A 173 2.84 -10.85 -3.92
CA TYR A 173 4.12 -11.51 -4.19
C TYR A 173 3.95 -12.75 -5.08
N ALA A 174 2.96 -13.59 -4.77
CA ALA A 174 2.69 -14.82 -5.54
C ALA A 174 2.34 -14.53 -7.01
N MET A 175 1.63 -13.45 -7.28
CA MET A 175 1.24 -13.05 -8.65
C MET A 175 2.33 -12.26 -9.38
N PHE A 176 3.20 -11.56 -8.65
CA PHE A 176 4.13 -10.56 -9.19
C PHE A 176 5.05 -11.09 -10.28
N THR A 177 5.75 -12.18 -10.02
CA THR A 177 6.71 -12.75 -10.98
C THR A 177 6.03 -13.33 -12.23
N GLY A 178 4.82 -13.87 -12.06
CA GLY A 178 4.03 -14.39 -13.17
C GLY A 178 3.56 -13.28 -14.10
N VAL A 179 3.08 -12.18 -13.53
CA VAL A 179 2.60 -11.01 -14.29
C VAL A 179 3.74 -10.30 -15.01
N LEU A 180 4.92 -10.17 -14.39
CA LEU A 180 6.06 -9.49 -15.02
C LEU A 180 6.69 -10.27 -16.19
N LYS A 181 6.44 -11.59 -16.28
CA LYS A 181 6.97 -12.43 -17.37
C LYS A 181 6.10 -12.42 -18.63
N ASN A 182 4.88 -11.93 -18.53
CA ASN A 182 3.91 -11.86 -19.63
C ASN A 182 3.63 -10.41 -20.03
#